data_b33976927c4adda7f8b7b253a7d8af5b
#
_entry.id   b33976927c4adda7f8b7b253a7d8af5b
#
_cell.length_a   1.000
_cell.length_b   1.000
_cell.length_c   1.000
_cell.angle_alpha   90.00
_cell.angle_beta   90.00
_cell.angle_gamma   90.00
#
_symmetry.space_group_name_H-M   'P 1'
#
loop_
_entity.id
_entity.type
_entity.pdbx_description
1 polymer ?
#
loop_
_entity_poly.entity_id
_entity_poly.type
_entity_poly.pdbx_seq_one_letter_code
_entity_poly.pdbx_strand_id
1 'polypeptide(L)'
;MMKILQPRKAAVCSHCARECRLTDGAEIYKNRHDLWSLNFWICDTCDAYVGCHKPGDNCRGSNANGTMPLGTAANKELRALRHKIHRLIDPFWEKSNNKRGHRQELYAHLTHFGHHKKLIRDGETFHVSTLTLESAQRFYDLFDEFAKIYYPYGVRVISRVK
;
A
#
# COMPACT_ATOMS: atom_id res chain seq x y z
N MET A 1 -2.49 34.22 -9.44
CA MET A 1 -1.41 33.25 -9.66
C MET A 1 -1.53 32.15 -8.61
N MET A 2 -2.16 31.02 -8.95
CA MET A 2 -2.18 29.85 -8.04
C MET A 2 -0.75 29.33 -7.88
N LYS A 3 -0.19 29.38 -6.67
CA LYS A 3 1.05 28.67 -6.35
C LYS A 3 0.75 27.18 -6.49
N ILE A 4 1.27 26.57 -7.54
CA ILE A 4 1.36 25.10 -7.63
C ILE A 4 2.31 24.68 -6.50
N LEU A 5 1.73 24.22 -5.38
CA LEU A 5 2.50 23.66 -4.28
C LEU A 5 3.18 22.40 -4.83
N GLN A 6 4.48 22.48 -5.02
CA GLN A 6 5.30 21.31 -5.40
C GLN A 6 5.11 20.22 -4.34
N PRO A 7 4.84 18.97 -4.74
CA PRO A 7 4.74 17.86 -3.79
C PRO A 7 6.05 17.72 -3.01
N ARG A 8 5.96 17.54 -1.70
CA ARG A 8 7.14 17.45 -0.82
C ARG A 8 8.04 16.24 -1.14
N LYS A 9 7.50 15.19 -1.78
CA LYS A 9 8.25 13.99 -2.14
C LYS A 9 7.53 13.30 -3.32
N ALA A 10 8.28 13.09 -4.40
CA ALA A 10 7.82 12.28 -5.52
C ALA A 10 7.72 10.80 -5.14
N ALA A 11 6.81 10.07 -5.76
CA ALA A 11 6.80 8.61 -5.67
C ALA A 11 8.02 8.03 -6.40
N VAL A 12 8.52 6.91 -5.90
CA VAL A 12 9.61 6.15 -6.50
C VAL A 12 9.04 4.90 -7.18
N CYS A 13 9.59 4.55 -8.32
CA CYS A 13 9.23 3.33 -9.03
C CYS A 13 9.81 2.09 -8.34
N SER A 14 8.98 1.08 -8.07
CA SER A 14 9.41 -0.20 -7.46
C SER A 14 10.33 -1.03 -8.37
N HIS A 15 10.37 -0.74 -9.67
CA HIS A 15 11.11 -1.55 -10.64
C HIS A 15 12.47 -0.97 -11.01
N CYS A 16 12.57 0.36 -11.15
CA CYS A 16 13.82 1.01 -11.58
C CYS A 16 14.37 2.02 -10.56
N ALA A 17 13.70 2.20 -9.43
CA ALA A 17 14.06 3.13 -8.35
C ALA A 17 14.14 4.61 -8.77
N ARG A 18 13.67 5.00 -9.95
CA ARG A 18 13.62 6.40 -10.40
C ARG A 18 12.42 7.11 -9.80
N GLU A 19 12.53 8.41 -9.64
CA GLU A 19 11.39 9.27 -9.32
C GLU A 19 10.36 9.25 -10.45
N CYS A 20 9.09 9.19 -10.05
CA CYS A 20 7.95 9.20 -10.95
C CYS A 20 7.52 10.64 -11.26
N ARG A 21 6.84 10.82 -12.36
CA ARG A 21 6.21 12.06 -12.77
C ARG A 21 4.78 12.12 -12.25
N LEU A 22 4.34 13.28 -11.77
CA LEU A 22 2.95 13.52 -11.39
C LEU A 22 2.09 13.67 -12.66
N THR A 23 0.92 13.03 -12.65
CA THR A 23 -0.08 13.11 -13.72
C THR A 23 -1.49 13.00 -13.15
N ASP A 24 -2.49 13.06 -14.00
CA ASP A 24 -3.90 12.85 -13.65
C ASP A 24 -4.43 11.48 -14.10
N GLY A 25 -5.66 11.19 -13.70
CA GLY A 25 -6.30 9.92 -14.04
C GLY A 25 -6.69 9.81 -15.50
N ALA A 26 -6.81 10.91 -16.26
CA ALA A 26 -7.17 10.88 -17.67
C ALA A 26 -6.06 10.23 -18.52
N GLU A 27 -4.80 10.43 -18.15
CA GLU A 27 -3.68 9.79 -18.81
C GLU A 27 -3.65 8.27 -18.59
N ILE A 28 -3.97 7.82 -17.35
CA ILE A 28 -3.86 6.41 -16.94
C ILE A 28 -5.13 5.62 -17.31
N TYR A 29 -6.29 6.23 -17.13
CA TYR A 29 -7.59 5.57 -17.27
C TYR A 29 -8.48 6.22 -18.32
N LYS A 30 -8.19 5.99 -19.60
CA LYS A 30 -8.87 6.62 -20.72
C LYS A 30 -10.40 6.48 -20.69
N ASN A 31 -10.92 5.38 -20.16
CA ASN A 31 -12.35 5.05 -20.14
C ASN A 31 -13.00 5.15 -18.77
N ARG A 32 -12.30 5.70 -17.76
CA ARG A 32 -12.80 5.85 -16.39
C ARG A 32 -12.84 7.31 -16.00
N HIS A 33 -13.83 8.04 -16.51
CA HIS A 33 -14.01 9.48 -16.32
C HIS A 33 -14.13 9.86 -14.84
N ASP A 34 -14.64 8.95 -14.02
CA ASP A 34 -14.72 9.10 -12.56
C ASP A 34 -13.35 9.23 -11.86
N LEU A 35 -12.28 8.78 -12.52
CA LEU A 35 -10.91 8.84 -12.01
C LEU A 35 -10.07 9.99 -12.57
N TRP A 36 -10.57 10.70 -13.58
CA TRP A 36 -9.77 11.71 -14.32
C TRP A 36 -9.28 12.86 -13.45
N SER A 37 -10.04 13.23 -12.44
CA SER A 37 -9.67 14.30 -11.51
C SER A 37 -8.70 13.86 -10.40
N LEU A 38 -8.36 12.57 -10.32
CA LEU A 38 -7.45 12.05 -9.31
C LEU A 38 -6.00 12.18 -9.77
N ASN A 39 -5.12 12.43 -8.80
CA ASN A 39 -3.67 12.50 -9.04
C ASN A 39 -3.01 11.13 -8.96
N PHE A 40 -2.04 10.92 -9.83
CA PHE A 40 -1.21 9.72 -9.91
C PHE A 40 0.25 10.08 -10.11
N TRP A 41 1.13 9.18 -9.72
CA TRP A 41 2.54 9.22 -10.05
C TRP A 41 2.85 8.08 -11.02
N ILE A 42 3.46 8.39 -12.17
CA ILE A 42 3.76 7.42 -13.23
C ILE A 42 5.26 7.36 -13.52
N CYS A 43 5.76 6.13 -13.71
CA CYS A 43 7.07 5.87 -14.29
C CYS A 43 6.90 5.47 -15.75
N ASP A 44 7.21 6.37 -16.66
CA ASP A 44 7.03 6.15 -18.11
C ASP A 44 7.89 4.98 -18.63
N THR A 45 9.03 4.70 -18.00
CA THR A 45 9.94 3.61 -18.42
C THR A 45 9.40 2.22 -18.07
N CYS A 46 8.70 2.07 -16.93
CA CYS A 46 8.29 0.76 -16.41
C CYS A 46 6.79 0.50 -16.54
N ASP A 47 6.04 1.41 -17.14
CA ASP A 47 4.56 1.36 -17.15
C ASP A 47 3.99 1.13 -15.74
N ALA A 48 4.60 1.79 -14.76
CA ALA A 48 4.28 1.65 -13.36
C ALA A 48 3.66 2.93 -12.82
N TYR A 49 2.61 2.81 -12.02
CA TYR A 49 1.98 3.98 -11.40
C TYR A 49 1.47 3.69 -9.99
N VAL A 50 1.20 4.76 -9.24
CA VAL A 50 0.56 4.74 -7.92
C VAL A 50 -0.38 5.94 -7.79
N GLY A 51 -1.52 5.72 -7.14
CA GLY A 51 -2.47 6.78 -6.78
C GLY A 51 -1.95 7.63 -5.62
N CYS A 52 -2.67 8.71 -5.36
CA CYS A 52 -2.42 9.61 -4.25
C CYS A 52 -3.50 9.48 -3.17
N HIS A 53 -3.15 9.88 -1.95
CA HIS A 53 -4.14 10.12 -0.89
C HIS A 53 -5.10 11.23 -1.32
N LYS A 54 -6.34 11.13 -0.88
CA LYS A 54 -7.33 12.19 -1.15
C LYS A 54 -6.91 13.49 -0.45
N PRO A 55 -7.25 14.66 -1.03
CA PRO A 55 -7.03 15.93 -0.35
C PRO A 55 -7.67 15.92 1.05
N GLY A 56 -6.94 16.36 2.07
CA GLY A 56 -7.41 16.38 3.45
C GLY A 56 -7.34 15.08 4.21
N ASP A 57 -6.91 13.97 3.61
CA ASP A 57 -6.60 12.75 4.36
C ASP A 57 -5.52 13.05 5.41
N ASN A 58 -5.73 12.59 6.66
CA ASN A 58 -4.84 12.77 7.80
C ASN A 58 -3.55 11.95 7.67
N CYS A 59 -2.84 12.14 6.58
CA CYS A 59 -1.49 11.65 6.43
C CYS A 59 -0.56 12.62 7.15
N ARG A 60 0.40 12.11 7.90
CA ARG A 60 1.41 12.92 8.58
C ARG A 60 2.06 13.91 7.62
N GLY A 61 1.70 15.17 7.72
CA GLY A 61 2.06 16.23 6.80
C GLY A 61 0.88 16.65 5.91
N SER A 62 0.83 17.92 5.54
CA SER A 62 -0.26 18.49 4.76
C SER A 62 -0.35 17.86 3.37
N ASN A 63 -1.33 17.02 3.12
CA ASN A 63 -1.74 16.56 1.80
C ASN A 63 -2.85 17.47 1.25
N ALA A 64 -2.63 18.78 1.31
CA ALA A 64 -3.65 19.77 0.98
C ALA A 64 -4.13 19.68 -0.48
N ASN A 65 -3.25 19.23 -1.39
CA ASN A 65 -3.51 19.18 -2.83
C ASN A 65 -3.73 17.76 -3.39
N GLY A 66 -3.77 16.73 -2.52
CA GLY A 66 -4.00 15.35 -2.95
C GLY A 66 -2.89 14.77 -3.84
N THR A 67 -1.64 15.21 -3.68
CA THR A 67 -0.49 14.71 -4.46
C THR A 67 0.42 13.75 -3.68
N MET A 68 0.13 13.49 -2.41
CA MET A 68 0.91 12.55 -1.60
C MET A 68 0.71 11.11 -2.10
N PRO A 69 1.77 10.40 -2.52
CA PRO A 69 1.62 9.05 -3.05
C PRO A 69 1.21 8.05 -1.97
N LEU A 70 0.38 7.08 -2.35
CA LEU A 70 -0.05 5.95 -1.49
C LEU A 70 1.06 4.92 -1.24
N GLY A 71 2.18 5.02 -1.93
CA GLY A 71 3.32 4.12 -1.84
C GLY A 71 4.25 4.27 -3.03
N THR A 72 4.88 3.18 -3.46
CA THR A 72 5.74 3.15 -4.65
C THR A 72 4.95 2.79 -5.90
N ALA A 73 5.32 3.35 -7.05
CA ALA A 73 4.70 3.03 -8.32
C ALA A 73 4.95 1.56 -8.69
N ALA A 74 3.92 0.89 -9.18
CA ALA A 74 3.93 -0.53 -9.51
C ALA A 74 3.32 -0.77 -10.90
N ASN A 75 3.89 -1.71 -11.65
CA ASN A 75 3.31 -2.19 -12.89
C ASN A 75 2.06 -3.06 -12.63
N LYS A 76 1.40 -3.51 -13.69
CA LYS A 76 0.16 -4.29 -13.59
C LYS A 76 0.33 -5.55 -12.73
N GLU A 77 1.43 -6.28 -12.89
CA GLU A 77 1.70 -7.52 -12.16
C GLU A 77 1.85 -7.27 -10.67
N LEU A 78 2.68 -6.32 -10.26
CA LEU A 78 2.88 -5.98 -8.85
C LEU A 78 1.60 -5.41 -8.22
N ARG A 79 0.82 -4.60 -8.94
CA ARG A 79 -0.48 -4.13 -8.43
C ARG A 79 -1.43 -5.30 -8.16
N ALA A 80 -1.53 -6.25 -9.11
CA ALA A 80 -2.37 -7.44 -8.92
C ALA A 80 -1.93 -8.27 -7.70
N LEU A 81 -0.63 -8.44 -7.50
CA LEU A 81 -0.07 -9.16 -6.37
C LEU A 81 -0.32 -8.43 -5.04
N ARG A 82 -0.13 -7.09 -4.99
CA ARG A 82 -0.46 -6.28 -3.82
C ARG A 82 -1.96 -6.40 -3.45
N HIS A 83 -2.86 -6.44 -4.44
CA HIS A 83 -4.29 -6.70 -4.20
C HIS A 83 -4.55 -8.10 -3.64
N LYS A 84 -3.86 -9.13 -4.12
CA LYS A 84 -3.96 -10.49 -3.54
C LYS A 84 -3.53 -10.49 -2.09
N ILE A 85 -2.41 -9.84 -1.76
CA ILE A 85 -1.92 -9.73 -0.38
C ILE A 85 -2.94 -9.01 0.52
N HIS A 86 -3.52 -7.90 0.07
CA HIS A 86 -4.58 -7.21 0.81
C HIS A 86 -5.76 -8.14 1.11
N ARG A 87 -6.23 -8.94 0.15
CA ARG A 87 -7.30 -9.91 0.38
C ARG A 87 -6.95 -10.96 1.43
N LEU A 88 -5.68 -11.29 1.61
CA LEU A 88 -5.23 -12.22 2.65
C LEU A 88 -5.18 -11.56 4.03
N ILE A 89 -4.69 -10.32 4.13
CA ILE A 89 -4.43 -9.68 5.42
C ILE A 89 -5.60 -8.83 5.95
N ASP A 90 -6.40 -8.19 5.09
CA ASP A 90 -7.47 -7.30 5.52
C ASP A 90 -8.56 -7.99 6.35
N PRO A 91 -8.95 -9.26 6.10
CA PRO A 91 -9.92 -9.96 6.94
C PRO A 91 -9.53 -10.05 8.43
N PHE A 92 -8.24 -9.93 8.77
CA PHE A 92 -7.75 -10.00 10.15
C PHE A 92 -8.18 -8.81 11.01
N TRP A 93 -8.53 -7.69 10.40
CA TRP A 93 -8.95 -6.49 11.12
C TRP A 93 -10.30 -5.89 10.69
N GLU A 94 -10.73 -6.09 9.45
CA GLU A 94 -11.93 -5.42 8.89
C GLU A 94 -13.22 -5.79 9.61
N LYS A 95 -13.35 -7.03 10.07
CA LYS A 95 -14.55 -7.53 10.79
C LYS A 95 -14.49 -7.29 12.30
N SER A 96 -13.43 -6.68 12.79
CA SER A 96 -13.24 -6.41 14.22
C SER A 96 -14.05 -5.21 14.69
N ASN A 97 -14.50 -5.26 15.95
CA ASN A 97 -15.09 -4.10 16.63
C ASN A 97 -14.04 -3.01 16.94
N ASN A 98 -12.76 -3.39 17.07
CA ASN A 98 -11.62 -2.49 17.23
C ASN A 98 -10.71 -2.54 16.00
N LYS A 99 -11.23 -2.08 14.86
CA LYS A 99 -10.51 -2.11 13.58
C LYS A 99 -9.12 -1.46 13.65
N ARG A 100 -9.02 -0.31 14.31
CA ARG A 100 -7.75 0.42 14.41
C ARG A 100 -6.70 -0.35 15.23
N GLY A 101 -7.07 -0.87 16.40
CA GLY A 101 -6.17 -1.64 17.24
C GLY A 101 -5.70 -2.93 16.58
N HIS A 102 -6.63 -3.72 16.03
CA HIS A 102 -6.28 -4.97 15.35
C HIS A 102 -5.46 -4.74 14.08
N ARG A 103 -5.71 -3.64 13.35
CA ARG A 103 -4.87 -3.27 12.22
C ARG A 103 -3.45 -2.91 12.66
N GLN A 104 -3.29 -2.15 13.75
CA GLN A 104 -1.97 -1.82 14.30
C GLN A 104 -1.21 -3.08 14.74
N GLU A 105 -1.88 -3.99 15.44
CA GLU A 105 -1.33 -5.27 15.86
C GLU A 105 -0.88 -6.13 14.66
N LEU A 106 -1.76 -6.28 13.65
CA LEU A 106 -1.44 -7.00 12.43
C LEU A 106 -0.18 -6.43 11.76
N TYR A 107 -0.10 -5.12 11.59
CA TYR A 107 1.05 -4.51 10.94
C TYR A 107 2.33 -4.57 11.79
N ALA A 108 2.22 -4.64 13.12
CA ALA A 108 3.37 -4.95 13.99
C ALA A 108 3.87 -6.38 13.77
N HIS A 109 2.98 -7.36 13.70
CA HIS A 109 3.32 -8.76 13.38
C HIS A 109 3.92 -8.89 11.98
N LEU A 110 3.33 -8.24 10.97
CA LEU A 110 3.84 -8.20 9.60
C LEU A 110 5.24 -7.59 9.52
N THR A 111 5.50 -6.53 10.29
CA THR A 111 6.82 -5.89 10.37
C THR A 111 7.85 -6.83 10.99
N HIS A 112 7.52 -7.47 12.11
CA HIS A 112 8.41 -8.45 12.75
C HIS A 112 8.71 -9.64 11.81
N PHE A 113 7.68 -10.21 11.20
CA PHE A 113 7.84 -11.28 10.22
C PHE A 113 8.65 -10.84 9.00
N GLY A 114 8.39 -9.63 8.50
CA GLY A 114 9.09 -9.03 7.36
C GLY A 114 10.59 -8.90 7.60
N HIS A 115 11.01 -8.45 8.78
CA HIS A 115 12.42 -8.41 9.17
C HIS A 115 13.02 -9.82 9.28
N HIS A 116 12.35 -10.71 9.99
CA HIS A 116 12.82 -12.10 10.17
C HIS A 116 13.02 -12.82 8.84
N LYS A 117 12.12 -12.62 7.88
CA LYS A 117 12.19 -13.22 6.54
C LYS A 117 12.95 -12.37 5.51
N LYS A 118 13.51 -11.23 5.91
CA LYS A 118 14.22 -10.29 5.02
C LYS A 118 13.39 -9.84 3.81
N LEU A 119 12.10 -9.57 4.04
CA LEU A 119 11.16 -9.04 3.05
C LEU A 119 11.19 -7.51 2.98
N ILE A 120 11.62 -6.88 4.06
CA ILE A 120 11.80 -5.44 4.22
C ILE A 120 13.18 -5.18 4.84
N ARG A 121 13.70 -3.97 4.66
CA ARG A 121 15.00 -3.57 5.20
C ARG A 121 14.91 -3.30 6.71
N ASP A 122 16.04 -3.42 7.39
CA ASP A 122 16.13 -3.10 8.81
C ASP A 122 15.70 -1.64 9.06
N GLY A 123 14.83 -1.46 10.07
CA GLY A 123 14.26 -0.16 10.41
C GLY A 123 13.02 0.26 9.59
N GLU A 124 12.67 -0.46 8.52
CA GLU A 124 11.44 -0.21 7.78
C GLU A 124 10.24 -0.89 8.46
N THR A 125 9.05 -0.28 8.32
CA THR A 125 7.79 -0.92 8.67
C THR A 125 7.19 -1.61 7.45
N PHE A 126 6.51 -2.73 7.67
CA PHE A 126 5.84 -3.44 6.58
C PHE A 126 4.66 -2.63 6.04
N HIS A 127 4.67 -2.38 4.75
CA HIS A 127 3.55 -1.81 4.00
C HIS A 127 3.41 -2.52 2.66
N VAL A 128 2.23 -3.04 2.36
CA VAL A 128 1.98 -3.72 1.07
C VAL A 128 2.29 -2.80 -0.11
N SER A 129 1.98 -1.51 0.02
CA SER A 129 2.19 -0.50 -1.01
C SER A 129 3.66 -0.16 -1.31
N THR A 130 4.60 -0.63 -0.49
CA THR A 130 6.04 -0.40 -0.68
C THR A 130 6.81 -1.67 -1.05
N LEU A 131 6.17 -2.84 -1.00
CA LEU A 131 6.81 -4.10 -1.39
C LEU A 131 7.22 -4.07 -2.87
N THR A 132 8.43 -4.57 -3.15
CA THR A 132 8.89 -4.88 -4.51
C THR A 132 8.18 -6.14 -5.02
N LEU A 133 8.30 -6.43 -6.32
CA LEU A 133 7.70 -7.66 -6.88
C LEU A 133 8.24 -8.91 -6.18
N GLU A 134 9.56 -8.96 -5.96
CA GLU A 134 10.21 -10.08 -5.27
C GLU A 134 9.71 -10.24 -3.83
N SER A 135 9.76 -9.18 -3.03
CA SER A 135 9.33 -9.25 -1.62
C SER A 135 7.82 -9.51 -1.48
N ALA A 136 7.02 -8.99 -2.40
CA ALA A 136 5.58 -9.26 -2.43
C ALA A 136 5.29 -10.73 -2.77
N GLN A 137 5.97 -11.31 -3.77
CA GLN A 137 5.82 -12.72 -4.12
C GLN A 137 6.27 -13.62 -2.96
N ARG A 138 7.44 -13.35 -2.39
CA ARG A 138 7.93 -14.11 -1.23
C ARG A 138 6.99 -14.04 -0.04
N PHE A 139 6.43 -12.87 0.26
CA PHE A 139 5.43 -12.75 1.33
C PHE A 139 4.17 -13.55 1.02
N TYR A 140 3.67 -13.47 -0.23
CA TYR A 140 2.49 -14.22 -0.65
C TYR A 140 2.68 -15.73 -0.46
N ASP A 141 3.85 -16.25 -0.83
CA ASP A 141 4.20 -17.67 -0.71
C ASP A 141 4.39 -18.10 0.76
N LEU A 142 4.83 -17.18 1.63
CA LEU A 142 5.04 -17.41 3.07
C LEU A 142 3.83 -17.07 3.94
N PHE A 143 2.71 -16.66 3.35
CA PHE A 143 1.56 -16.19 4.12
C PHE A 143 1.00 -17.25 5.08
N ASP A 144 0.95 -18.50 4.68
CA ASP A 144 0.47 -19.61 5.54
C ASP A 144 1.37 -19.80 6.77
N GLU A 145 2.69 -19.63 6.61
CA GLU A 145 3.63 -19.64 7.73
C GLU A 145 3.37 -18.45 8.68
N PHE A 146 3.21 -17.26 8.13
CA PHE A 146 2.84 -16.07 8.91
C PHE A 146 1.55 -16.30 9.70
N ALA A 147 0.51 -16.80 9.05
CA ALA A 147 -0.78 -17.05 9.69
C ALA A 147 -0.68 -18.09 10.81
N LYS A 148 0.08 -19.17 10.62
CA LYS A 148 0.31 -20.20 11.67
C LYS A 148 1.05 -19.65 12.88
N ILE A 149 2.02 -18.77 12.69
CA ILE A 149 2.81 -18.19 13.79
C ILE A 149 1.99 -17.21 14.63
N TYR A 150 1.31 -16.26 13.97
CA TYR A 150 0.67 -15.15 14.67
C TYR A 150 -0.82 -15.34 14.91
N TYR A 151 -1.47 -16.20 14.14
CA TYR A 151 -2.92 -16.45 14.19
C TYR A 151 -3.26 -17.95 14.14
N PRO A 152 -2.67 -18.78 15.04
CA PRO A 152 -2.79 -20.25 14.97
C PRO A 152 -4.23 -20.76 15.09
N TYR A 153 -5.13 -19.96 15.64
CA TYR A 153 -6.56 -20.29 15.80
C TYR A 153 -7.45 -19.58 14.78
N GLY A 154 -6.85 -19.07 13.72
CA GLY A 154 -7.54 -18.25 12.71
C GLY A 154 -7.92 -16.87 13.22
N VAL A 155 -8.62 -16.11 12.38
CA VAL A 155 -9.23 -14.84 12.80
C VAL A 155 -10.41 -15.17 13.71
N ARG A 156 -10.24 -15.04 15.02
CA ARG A 156 -11.36 -15.09 15.95
C ARG A 156 -12.26 -13.87 15.63
N VAL A 157 -13.35 -14.12 14.91
CA VAL A 157 -14.49 -13.25 15.00
C VAL A 157 -14.93 -13.35 16.47
N ILE A 158 -14.58 -12.34 17.28
CA ILE A 158 -15.10 -12.25 18.64
C ILE A 158 -16.61 -11.98 18.46
N SER A 159 -17.39 -13.06 18.29
CA SER A 159 -18.82 -13.00 18.46
C SER A 159 -19.06 -12.59 19.90
N ARG A 160 -19.74 -11.47 20.09
CA ARG A 160 -20.23 -11.02 21.40
C ARG A 160 -20.92 -12.19 22.07
N VAL A 161 -20.32 -12.68 23.15
CA VAL A 161 -21.13 -13.34 24.19
C VAL A 161 -22.05 -12.25 24.72
N LYS A 162 -23.37 -12.49 24.57
CA LYS A 162 -24.42 -11.63 25.14
C LYS A 162 -24.34 -11.63 26.65
#